data_afc3a25dec6cba67f1a61eb8c44045ea
#
_entry.id   afc3a25dec6cba67f1a61eb8c44045ea
#
_cell.length_a   1.000
_cell.length_b   1.000
_cell.length_c   1.000
_cell.angle_alpha   90.00
_cell.angle_beta   90.00
_cell.angle_gamma   90.00
#
_symmetry.space_group_name_H-M   'P 1'
#
loop_
_entity.id
_entity.type
_entity.pdbx_description
1 polymer ?
#
loop_
_entity_poly.entity_id
_entity_poly.type
_entity_poly.pdbx_seq_one_letter_code
_entity_poly.pdbx_strand_id
1 'polypeptide(L)'
;MSKLSVAPVAKDDAKQNAFMQEFARRIEATPPGMCPVALQLSLLQTSGCQTCGKCTPCREGIPQLEGMLEAVLSFEGTPDLLDTMRKKARVIRDTADCAIGWHAAEVFLQGMDTFASEYESHVTKFSCQEGNTQTVPCETMCPAHVDVPAYIALVGEGDYAGAINMIRKDNPFPTACAFVCEHPCEERCRRTLIDAPINIRGIKKFAVDSMPADKVQTPKPADPTGKKVAVIGGGPSGLTCAYFCALMGHEVHVFERRKHLGGMMRYGIPAYRFPRERLDEDIRAILSTGDITVHYESDIDTDTMAQISKDYDACYVAIGAQGGKSLRMEGSDAEGVMSAVELLTEIGEDNYPDFTGKKVVVIGGGNVAMDCARTSVRAGAESVTIAYRRRIEDMTALRSEIDSAMQEGVGMCVLQAPDHIEVENGHCTALYTQPQMIGPVKGGRPTPQKANKPLYRIEADIILIAVGQSIESEPFEQFGMEADRTYFQADEHLKALHGPDNVFVGGDCQVGPKTVIVAIGAGKVAARNIDDYLGFDHELDCGATAPAPKPNNRVACGRVNLVERPTYQRKHDFDAVEVEMSLEEAQQECGRCLRCDHYGCGVMEGGRVQYV
;
A
#
# COMPACT_ATOMS: atom_id res chain seq x y z
N MET A 1 -23.17 -4.66 44.13
CA MET A 1 -23.97 -3.71 43.33
C MET A 1 -23.98 -2.38 44.07
N SER A 2 -23.27 -1.40 43.58
CA SER A 2 -23.30 -0.05 44.12
C SER A 2 -24.68 0.54 43.77
N LYS A 3 -25.54 0.71 44.75
CA LYS A 3 -26.75 1.50 44.59
C LYS A 3 -26.30 2.95 44.45
N LEU A 4 -26.22 3.48 43.27
CA LEU A 4 -26.21 4.91 43.06
C LEU A 4 -27.50 5.47 43.67
N SER A 5 -27.42 6.04 44.86
CA SER A 5 -28.50 6.88 45.39
C SER A 5 -28.44 8.19 44.62
N VAL A 6 -29.13 8.27 43.52
CA VAL A 6 -29.29 9.52 42.78
C VAL A 6 -30.38 10.29 43.52
N ALA A 7 -29.99 11.30 44.27
CA ALA A 7 -30.95 12.30 44.75
C ALA A 7 -31.63 12.91 43.51
N PRO A 8 -32.95 13.23 43.57
CA PRO A 8 -33.60 13.93 42.48
C PRO A 8 -32.82 15.21 42.23
N VAL A 9 -32.18 15.29 41.09
CA VAL A 9 -31.44 16.49 40.69
C VAL A 9 -32.51 17.53 40.40
N ALA A 10 -32.61 18.54 41.31
CA ALA A 10 -33.26 19.78 40.93
C ALA A 10 -32.66 20.20 39.57
N LYS A 11 -33.49 20.69 38.65
CA LYS A 11 -33.05 21.16 37.34
C LYS A 11 -31.88 22.13 37.52
N ASP A 12 -30.69 21.58 37.52
CA ASP A 12 -29.46 22.35 37.61
C ASP A 12 -28.91 22.42 36.19
N ASP A 13 -29.31 23.47 35.49
CA ASP A 13 -28.93 23.73 34.08
C ASP A 13 -27.41 23.66 33.90
N ALA A 14 -26.61 23.98 34.93
CA ALA A 14 -25.14 23.89 34.87
C ALA A 14 -24.63 22.44 34.80
N LYS A 15 -25.23 21.51 35.57
CA LYS A 15 -24.85 20.08 35.54
C LYS A 15 -25.34 19.41 34.28
N GLN A 16 -26.53 19.79 33.79
CA GLN A 16 -27.07 19.33 32.53
C GLN A 16 -26.15 19.76 31.37
N ASN A 17 -25.76 21.04 31.33
CA ASN A 17 -24.85 21.57 30.31
C ASN A 17 -23.48 20.89 30.38
N ALA A 18 -22.93 20.61 31.58
CA ALA A 18 -21.67 19.90 31.72
C ALA A 18 -21.74 18.46 31.19
N PHE A 19 -22.83 17.75 31.45
CA PHE A 19 -23.05 16.40 30.93
C PHE A 19 -23.17 16.38 29.41
N MET A 20 -23.90 17.35 28.86
CA MET A 20 -24.07 17.47 27.43
C MET A 20 -22.78 17.88 26.69
N GLN A 21 -21.96 18.73 27.33
CA GLN A 21 -20.61 19.04 26.81
C GLN A 21 -19.69 17.81 26.84
N GLU A 22 -19.78 16.98 27.86
CA GLU A 22 -19.02 15.73 27.92
C GLU A 22 -19.48 14.73 26.85
N PHE A 23 -20.78 14.64 26.60
CA PHE A 23 -21.33 13.82 25.53
C PHE A 23 -20.88 14.32 24.14
N ALA A 24 -20.96 15.63 23.90
CA ALA A 24 -20.46 16.24 22.66
C ALA A 24 -18.96 15.96 22.44
N ARG A 25 -18.14 16.10 23.50
CA ARG A 25 -16.71 15.75 23.43
C ARG A 25 -16.47 14.27 23.09
N ARG A 26 -17.30 13.36 23.62
CA ARG A 26 -17.18 11.92 23.31
C ARG A 26 -17.53 11.65 21.86
N ILE A 27 -18.53 12.34 21.30
CA ILE A 27 -18.88 12.26 19.89
C ILE A 27 -17.76 12.84 19.02
N GLU A 28 -17.23 14.01 19.35
CA GLU A 28 -16.09 14.62 18.65
C GLU A 28 -14.82 13.75 18.71
N ALA A 29 -14.61 13.05 19.83
CA ALA A 29 -13.50 12.10 20.01
C ALA A 29 -13.76 10.72 19.39
N THR A 30 -14.94 10.47 18.84
CA THR A 30 -15.28 9.20 18.20
C THR A 30 -14.42 9.03 16.94
N PRO A 31 -13.79 7.86 16.75
CA PRO A 31 -13.00 7.62 15.56
C PRO A 31 -13.83 7.85 14.29
N PRO A 32 -13.23 8.41 13.23
CA PRO A 32 -13.90 8.53 11.94
C PRO A 32 -14.51 7.20 11.49
N GLY A 33 -15.73 7.22 10.99
CA GLY A 33 -16.40 6.02 10.51
C GLY A 33 -17.28 5.31 11.52
N MET A 34 -17.49 5.87 12.70
CA MET A 34 -18.50 5.35 13.63
C MET A 34 -19.84 6.06 13.40
N CYS A 35 -20.87 5.28 13.10
CA CYS A 35 -22.22 5.81 12.91
C CYS A 35 -22.75 6.40 14.24
N PRO A 36 -23.18 7.69 14.28
CA PRO A 36 -23.69 8.29 15.50
C PRO A 36 -25.00 7.65 15.98
N VAL A 37 -25.80 7.07 15.08
CA VAL A 37 -27.01 6.30 15.45
C VAL A 37 -26.60 5.02 16.21
N ALA A 38 -25.57 4.31 15.74
CA ALA A 38 -25.02 3.14 16.44
C ALA A 38 -24.41 3.50 17.80
N LEU A 39 -23.74 4.66 17.90
CA LEU A 39 -23.22 5.15 19.17
C LEU A 39 -24.37 5.42 20.18
N GLN A 40 -25.48 5.99 19.72
CA GLN A 40 -26.64 6.22 20.58
C GLN A 40 -27.29 4.94 21.06
N LEU A 41 -27.35 3.89 20.23
CA LEU A 41 -27.80 2.56 20.65
C LEU A 41 -26.90 2.03 21.77
N SER A 42 -25.59 2.12 21.63
CA SER A 42 -24.65 1.69 22.68
C SER A 42 -24.84 2.48 23.99
N LEU A 43 -25.13 3.77 23.91
CA LEU A 43 -25.43 4.60 25.09
C LEU A 43 -26.75 4.21 25.76
N LEU A 44 -27.81 3.94 24.98
CA LEU A 44 -29.09 3.44 25.53
C LEU A 44 -28.91 2.09 26.20
N GLN A 45 -28.23 1.14 25.58
CA GLN A 45 -27.94 -0.18 26.15
C GLN A 45 -27.15 -0.06 27.47
N THR A 46 -26.12 0.81 27.49
CA THR A 46 -25.37 1.09 28.73
C THR A 46 -26.27 1.68 29.81
N SER A 47 -27.16 2.60 29.45
CA SER A 47 -28.12 3.19 30.37
C SER A 47 -29.14 2.16 30.84
N GLY A 48 -29.64 1.30 29.95
CA GLY A 48 -30.53 0.18 30.23
C GLY A 48 -29.96 -0.76 31.31
N CYS A 49 -28.68 -1.12 31.18
CA CYS A 49 -27.98 -1.94 32.19
C CYS A 49 -27.89 -1.29 33.59
N GLN A 50 -27.98 0.04 33.69
CA GLN A 50 -27.92 0.77 34.94
C GLN A 50 -29.29 1.01 35.58
N THR A 51 -30.38 0.69 34.88
CA THR A 51 -31.73 0.92 35.42
C THR A 51 -32.03 0.00 36.62
N CYS A 52 -32.80 0.52 37.56
CA CYS A 52 -33.25 -0.27 38.73
C CYS A 52 -34.50 -1.12 38.45
N GLY A 53 -35.14 -1.01 37.24
CA GLY A 53 -36.32 -1.73 36.83
C GLY A 53 -37.64 -1.35 37.54
N LYS A 54 -37.65 -0.34 38.41
CA LYS A 54 -38.83 0.03 39.19
C LYS A 54 -39.91 0.76 38.39
N CYS A 55 -39.50 1.79 37.64
CA CYS A 55 -40.45 2.61 36.87
C CYS A 55 -40.63 2.06 35.46
N THR A 56 -41.85 2.15 34.95
CA THR A 56 -42.22 1.68 33.60
C THR A 56 -41.43 2.38 32.49
N PRO A 57 -41.19 3.71 32.54
CA PRO A 57 -40.41 4.41 31.52
C PRO A 57 -39.04 3.80 31.26
N CYS A 58 -38.29 3.42 32.31
CA CYS A 58 -37.00 2.75 32.14
C CYS A 58 -37.15 1.30 31.74
N ARG A 59 -38.01 0.52 32.46
CA ARG A 59 -38.11 -0.93 32.26
C ARG A 59 -38.62 -1.31 30.88
N GLU A 60 -39.62 -0.57 30.39
CA GLU A 60 -40.27 -0.88 29.09
C GLU A 60 -39.87 0.11 28.00
N GLY A 61 -39.64 1.38 28.34
CA GLY A 61 -39.42 2.45 27.35
C GLY A 61 -38.01 2.40 26.74
N ILE A 62 -36.97 2.19 27.53
CA ILE A 62 -35.60 2.13 27.03
C ILE A 62 -35.41 0.94 26.07
N PRO A 63 -35.79 -0.31 26.42
CA PRO A 63 -35.70 -1.44 25.47
C PRO A 63 -36.48 -1.24 24.19
N GLN A 64 -37.63 -0.53 24.25
CA GLN A 64 -38.39 -0.23 23.03
C GLN A 64 -37.68 0.81 22.15
N LEU A 65 -36.99 1.80 22.73
CA LEU A 65 -36.14 2.73 21.96
C LEU A 65 -34.94 2.01 21.36
N GLU A 66 -34.33 1.06 22.08
CA GLU A 66 -33.24 0.22 21.58
C GLU A 66 -33.69 -0.56 20.35
N GLY A 67 -34.82 -1.30 20.40
CA GLY A 67 -35.35 -2.04 19.26
C GLY A 67 -35.72 -1.15 18.06
N MET A 68 -36.21 0.09 18.33
CA MET A 68 -36.46 1.05 17.25
C MET A 68 -35.17 1.56 16.59
N LEU A 69 -34.11 1.77 17.38
CA LEU A 69 -32.79 2.10 16.84
C LEU A 69 -32.18 0.97 16.04
N GLU A 70 -32.34 -0.27 16.51
CA GLU A 70 -31.91 -1.46 15.79
C GLU A 70 -32.60 -1.56 14.42
N ALA A 71 -33.90 -1.28 14.34
CA ALA A 71 -34.64 -1.23 13.07
C ALA A 71 -34.11 -0.10 12.15
N VAL A 72 -33.79 1.08 12.69
CA VAL A 72 -33.17 2.16 11.90
C VAL A 72 -31.80 1.75 11.37
N LEU A 73 -30.98 1.10 12.20
CA LEU A 73 -29.63 0.65 11.83
C LEU A 73 -29.66 -0.51 10.82
N SER A 74 -30.72 -1.32 10.84
CA SER A 74 -30.94 -2.42 9.87
C SER A 74 -31.63 -1.96 8.60
N PHE A 75 -31.83 -0.66 8.41
CA PHE A 75 -32.53 -0.05 7.27
C PHE A 75 -34.00 -0.52 7.11
N GLU A 76 -34.60 -1.00 8.20
CA GLU A 76 -36.03 -1.37 8.29
C GLU A 76 -36.89 -0.21 8.83
N GLY A 77 -36.25 0.88 9.24
CA GLY A 77 -36.91 2.06 9.79
C GLY A 77 -37.67 2.85 8.73
N THR A 78 -38.69 3.59 9.20
CA THR A 78 -39.47 4.52 8.38
C THR A 78 -39.43 5.93 8.97
N PRO A 79 -39.73 7.00 8.21
CA PRO A 79 -39.83 8.36 8.77
C PRO A 79 -40.79 8.45 9.94
N ASP A 80 -41.94 7.77 9.90
CA ASP A 80 -42.91 7.70 11.00
C ASP A 80 -42.34 7.06 12.26
N LEU A 81 -41.39 6.13 12.10
CA LEU A 81 -40.68 5.52 13.23
C LEU A 81 -39.85 6.55 13.98
N LEU A 82 -39.19 7.48 13.28
CA LEU A 82 -38.40 8.55 13.91
C LEU A 82 -39.28 9.46 14.77
N ASP A 83 -40.46 9.81 14.28
CA ASP A 83 -41.43 10.59 15.08
C ASP A 83 -41.92 9.82 16.31
N THR A 84 -42.14 8.52 16.17
CA THR A 84 -42.54 7.64 17.27
C THR A 84 -41.44 7.56 18.32
N MET A 85 -40.17 7.43 17.91
CA MET A 85 -39.01 7.43 18.78
C MET A 85 -38.90 8.75 19.57
N ARG A 86 -39.07 9.91 18.91
CA ARG A 86 -39.07 11.21 19.58
C ARG A 86 -40.18 11.33 20.61
N LYS A 87 -41.41 10.92 20.28
CA LYS A 87 -42.55 10.94 21.22
C LYS A 87 -42.28 10.04 22.43
N LYS A 88 -41.79 8.84 22.20
CA LYS A 88 -41.47 7.87 23.27
C LYS A 88 -40.35 8.37 24.16
N ALA A 89 -39.28 8.90 23.61
CA ALA A 89 -38.18 9.46 24.39
C ALA A 89 -38.62 10.63 25.27
N ARG A 90 -39.51 11.52 24.77
CA ARG A 90 -40.12 12.57 25.57
C ARG A 90 -40.93 12.03 26.75
N VAL A 91 -41.75 10.99 26.53
CA VAL A 91 -42.51 10.34 27.59
C VAL A 91 -41.55 9.77 28.65
N ILE A 92 -40.49 9.06 28.25
CA ILE A 92 -39.50 8.54 29.22
C ILE A 92 -38.86 9.66 30.00
N ARG A 93 -38.43 10.73 29.33
CA ARG A 93 -37.81 11.90 29.96
C ARG A 93 -38.73 12.52 31.01
N ASP A 94 -40.00 12.74 30.65
CA ASP A 94 -40.94 13.50 31.46
C ASP A 94 -41.54 12.66 32.60
N THR A 95 -41.46 11.33 32.53
CA THR A 95 -42.12 10.43 33.51
C THR A 95 -41.16 9.47 34.25
N ALA A 96 -39.85 9.47 33.93
CA ALA A 96 -38.89 8.65 34.67
C ALA A 96 -38.68 9.19 36.10
N ASP A 97 -38.69 8.26 37.07
CA ASP A 97 -38.58 8.61 38.50
C ASP A 97 -37.17 9.07 38.93
N CYS A 98 -36.16 8.87 38.10
CA CYS A 98 -34.77 9.17 38.45
C CYS A 98 -33.94 9.67 37.26
N ALA A 99 -32.75 10.18 37.56
CA ALA A 99 -31.83 10.74 36.57
C ALA A 99 -31.41 9.76 35.47
N ILE A 100 -31.36 8.44 35.73
CA ILE A 100 -30.93 7.47 34.73
C ILE A 100 -31.86 7.48 33.51
N GLY A 101 -33.17 7.32 33.71
CA GLY A 101 -34.15 7.35 32.64
C GLY A 101 -34.28 8.72 31.98
N TRP A 102 -34.27 9.79 32.81
CA TRP A 102 -34.32 11.14 32.31
C TRP A 102 -33.11 11.47 31.41
N HIS A 103 -31.89 11.17 31.87
CA HIS A 103 -30.67 11.42 31.11
C HIS A 103 -30.58 10.57 29.82
N ALA A 104 -30.93 9.28 29.91
CA ALA A 104 -30.93 8.42 28.75
C ALA A 104 -31.82 8.98 27.63
N ALA A 105 -33.05 9.41 27.99
CA ALA A 105 -33.98 9.98 27.06
C ALA A 105 -33.58 11.35 26.53
N GLU A 106 -33.01 12.22 27.39
CA GLU A 106 -32.54 13.55 26.99
C GLU A 106 -31.37 13.48 26.03
N VAL A 107 -30.35 12.63 26.32
CA VAL A 107 -29.22 12.38 25.44
C VAL A 107 -29.68 11.81 24.12
N PHE A 108 -30.65 10.91 24.16
CA PHE A 108 -31.23 10.33 22.94
C PHE A 108 -31.93 11.38 22.07
N LEU A 109 -32.76 12.24 22.66
CA LEU A 109 -33.45 13.33 21.93
C LEU A 109 -32.45 14.31 21.32
N GLN A 110 -31.45 14.71 22.07
CA GLN A 110 -30.43 15.61 21.57
C GLN A 110 -29.61 14.98 20.45
N GLY A 111 -29.30 13.70 20.53
CA GLY A 111 -28.65 12.99 19.44
C GLY A 111 -29.51 12.92 18.19
N MET A 112 -30.83 12.68 18.33
CA MET A 112 -31.75 12.74 17.19
C MET A 112 -31.82 14.13 16.54
N ASP A 113 -31.64 15.21 17.33
CA ASP A 113 -31.65 16.57 16.79
C ASP A 113 -30.29 16.93 16.17
N THR A 114 -29.20 16.56 16.82
CA THR A 114 -27.83 16.82 16.33
C THR A 114 -27.54 16.08 15.03
N PHE A 115 -27.98 14.81 14.93
CA PHE A 115 -27.73 13.93 13.80
C PHE A 115 -28.98 13.67 12.96
N ALA A 116 -29.91 14.64 12.90
CA ALA A 116 -31.19 14.47 12.23
C ALA A 116 -31.04 14.00 10.77
N SER A 117 -30.07 14.56 10.05
CA SER A 117 -29.78 14.18 8.66
C SER A 117 -29.30 12.73 8.53
N GLU A 118 -28.57 12.22 9.53
CA GLU A 118 -28.09 10.83 9.57
C GLU A 118 -29.25 9.85 9.79
N TYR A 119 -30.13 10.17 10.73
CA TYR A 119 -31.36 9.41 10.96
C TYR A 119 -32.24 9.36 9.71
N GLU A 120 -32.42 10.51 9.05
CA GLU A 120 -33.19 10.60 7.83
C GLU A 120 -32.55 9.77 6.70
N SER A 121 -31.21 9.80 6.57
CA SER A 121 -30.50 9.01 5.58
C SER A 121 -30.71 7.49 5.77
N HIS A 122 -30.66 7.01 7.01
CA HIS A 122 -30.88 5.59 7.31
C HIS A 122 -32.29 5.12 6.89
N VAL A 123 -33.32 5.95 7.09
CA VAL A 123 -34.72 5.56 6.81
C VAL A 123 -35.20 5.90 5.40
N THR A 124 -34.51 6.79 4.66
CA THR A 124 -34.92 7.24 3.33
C THR A 124 -33.97 6.81 2.22
N LYS A 125 -32.65 6.80 2.51
CA LYS A 125 -31.61 6.46 1.54
C LYS A 125 -30.99 5.09 1.80
N PHE A 126 -31.33 4.46 2.91
CA PHE A 126 -30.80 3.17 3.35
C PHE A 126 -29.26 3.15 3.40
N SER A 127 -28.65 4.25 3.85
CA SER A 127 -27.21 4.43 3.93
C SER A 127 -26.81 5.39 5.05
N CYS A 128 -25.60 5.24 5.59
CA CYS A 128 -24.95 6.28 6.38
C CYS A 128 -24.47 7.42 5.48
N GLN A 129 -24.47 8.65 5.99
CA GLN A 129 -24.03 9.82 5.25
C GLN A 129 -22.52 10.00 5.26
N GLU A 130 -22.04 10.88 4.36
CA GLU A 130 -20.68 11.43 4.41
C GLU A 130 -20.37 12.02 5.80
N GLY A 131 -19.15 11.84 6.26
CA GLY A 131 -18.71 12.25 7.61
C GLY A 131 -18.69 11.10 8.62
N ASN A 132 -19.42 10.02 8.36
CA ASN A 132 -19.33 8.75 9.09
C ASN A 132 -18.60 7.68 8.27
N THR A 133 -17.88 8.10 7.26
CA THR A 133 -17.09 7.24 6.39
C THR A 133 -16.01 6.55 7.19
N GLN A 134 -16.05 5.24 7.18
CA GLN A 134 -15.06 4.43 7.84
C GLN A 134 -13.88 4.19 6.91
N THR A 135 -12.68 4.53 7.39
CA THR A 135 -11.47 4.11 6.71
C THR A 135 -11.23 2.61 6.89
N VAL A 136 -10.94 1.92 5.80
CA VAL A 136 -10.51 0.52 5.81
C VAL A 136 -8.99 0.50 5.98
N PRO A 137 -8.44 0.01 7.12
CA PRO A 137 -7.02 0.21 7.42
C PRO A 137 -6.07 -0.33 6.36
N CYS A 138 -6.38 -1.50 5.77
CA CYS A 138 -5.55 -2.10 4.73
C CYS A 138 -5.58 -1.32 3.40
N GLU A 139 -6.70 -0.67 3.06
CA GLU A 139 -6.81 0.21 1.90
C GLU A 139 -6.07 1.53 2.14
N THR A 140 -6.29 2.13 3.31
CA THR A 140 -5.62 3.39 3.69
C THR A 140 -4.09 3.26 3.70
N MET A 141 -3.56 2.11 4.12
CA MET A 141 -2.12 1.84 4.14
C MET A 141 -1.57 1.44 2.77
N CYS A 142 -2.42 1.08 1.83
CA CYS A 142 -1.99 0.76 0.47
C CYS A 142 -1.77 2.04 -0.33
N PRO A 143 -0.58 2.30 -0.90
CA PRO A 143 -0.34 3.50 -1.71
C PRO A 143 -1.23 3.63 -2.96
N ALA A 144 -1.76 2.52 -3.47
CA ALA A 144 -2.71 2.51 -4.58
C ALA A 144 -4.18 2.38 -4.12
N HIS A 145 -4.42 2.29 -2.81
CA HIS A 145 -5.75 2.15 -2.18
C HIS A 145 -6.58 0.96 -2.71
N VAL A 146 -5.90 -0.17 -2.95
CA VAL A 146 -6.54 -1.39 -3.46
C VAL A 146 -7.62 -1.88 -2.50
N ASP A 147 -8.78 -2.24 -3.03
CA ASP A 147 -9.90 -2.83 -2.28
C ASP A 147 -9.55 -4.24 -1.77
N VAL A 148 -8.82 -4.26 -0.65
CA VAL A 148 -8.30 -5.50 -0.05
C VAL A 148 -9.40 -6.41 0.46
N PRO A 149 -10.41 -5.95 1.23
CA PRO A 149 -11.47 -6.83 1.71
C PRO A 149 -12.29 -7.47 0.60
N ALA A 150 -12.54 -6.72 -0.49
CA ALA A 150 -13.33 -7.21 -1.60
C ALA A 150 -12.63 -8.36 -2.34
N TYR A 151 -11.37 -8.18 -2.75
CA TYR A 151 -10.69 -9.27 -3.46
C TYR A 151 -10.41 -10.49 -2.56
N ILE A 152 -10.17 -10.31 -1.25
CA ILE A 152 -10.05 -11.43 -0.30
C ILE A 152 -11.35 -12.23 -0.24
N ALA A 153 -12.50 -11.55 -0.23
CA ALA A 153 -13.80 -12.21 -0.22
C ALA A 153 -14.05 -13.01 -1.52
N LEU A 154 -13.71 -12.42 -2.67
CA LEU A 154 -13.81 -13.08 -3.98
C LEU A 154 -12.91 -14.33 -4.06
N VAL A 155 -11.66 -14.24 -3.57
CA VAL A 155 -10.77 -15.41 -3.47
C VAL A 155 -11.38 -16.49 -2.57
N GLY A 156 -11.96 -16.11 -1.42
CA GLY A 156 -12.62 -17.04 -0.50
C GLY A 156 -13.86 -17.74 -1.08
N GLU A 157 -14.46 -17.16 -2.13
CA GLU A 157 -15.58 -17.77 -2.88
C GLU A 157 -15.13 -18.53 -4.14
N GLY A 158 -13.83 -18.49 -4.46
CA GLY A 158 -13.26 -19.15 -5.65
C GLY A 158 -13.38 -18.32 -6.93
N ASP A 159 -13.83 -17.07 -6.86
CA ASP A 159 -13.87 -16.15 -8.00
C ASP A 159 -12.51 -15.41 -8.15
N TYR A 160 -11.53 -16.12 -8.69
CA TYR A 160 -10.19 -15.59 -8.88
C TYR A 160 -10.15 -14.53 -9.99
N ALA A 161 -10.98 -14.66 -11.02
CA ALA A 161 -11.07 -13.67 -12.09
C ALA A 161 -11.66 -12.36 -11.59
N GLY A 162 -12.75 -12.42 -10.81
CA GLY A 162 -13.32 -11.26 -10.13
C GLY A 162 -12.34 -10.61 -9.15
N ALA A 163 -11.58 -11.43 -8.41
CA ALA A 163 -10.55 -10.91 -7.49
C ALA A 163 -9.44 -10.15 -8.23
N ILE A 164 -8.96 -10.66 -9.36
CA ILE A 164 -7.96 -10.00 -10.20
C ILE A 164 -8.50 -8.67 -10.75
N ASN A 165 -9.74 -8.64 -11.25
CA ASN A 165 -10.34 -7.40 -11.75
C ASN A 165 -10.61 -6.40 -10.61
N MET A 166 -10.99 -6.86 -9.43
CA MET A 166 -11.11 -6.02 -8.24
C MET A 166 -9.77 -5.37 -7.85
N ILE A 167 -8.66 -6.10 -7.98
CA ILE A 167 -7.32 -5.53 -7.79
C ILE A 167 -6.99 -4.53 -8.89
N ARG A 168 -7.31 -4.84 -10.15
CA ARG A 168 -7.04 -3.99 -11.34
C ARG A 168 -7.79 -2.67 -11.33
N LYS A 169 -8.87 -2.55 -10.58
CA LYS A 169 -9.54 -1.27 -10.36
C LYS A 169 -8.57 -0.19 -9.86
N ASP A 170 -7.57 -0.60 -9.08
CA ASP A 170 -6.62 0.32 -8.45
C ASP A 170 -5.15 0.01 -8.78
N ASN A 171 -4.88 -1.19 -9.28
CA ASN A 171 -3.53 -1.70 -9.49
C ASN A 171 -3.49 -2.70 -10.66
N PRO A 172 -2.97 -2.31 -11.84
CA PRO A 172 -2.90 -3.17 -13.02
C PRO A 172 -1.81 -4.26 -12.95
N PHE A 173 -1.06 -4.33 -11.85
CA PHE A 173 0.00 -5.31 -11.61
C PHE A 173 -0.35 -6.26 -10.44
N PRO A 174 -1.44 -7.04 -10.53
CA PRO A 174 -1.80 -7.99 -9.47
C PRO A 174 -0.70 -9.01 -9.22
N THR A 175 -0.07 -9.54 -10.28
CA THR A 175 0.99 -10.55 -10.21
C THR A 175 2.27 -9.97 -9.60
N ALA A 176 2.76 -8.83 -10.08
CA ALA A 176 3.94 -8.19 -9.49
C ALA A 176 3.76 -7.91 -8.00
N CYS A 177 2.61 -7.35 -7.60
CA CYS A 177 2.33 -7.10 -6.18
C CYS A 177 2.07 -8.38 -5.36
N ALA A 178 1.78 -9.52 -5.98
CA ALA A 178 1.70 -10.80 -5.31
C ALA A 178 3.10 -11.35 -4.94
N PHE A 179 4.09 -11.11 -5.80
CA PHE A 179 5.45 -11.59 -5.60
C PHE A 179 6.34 -10.63 -4.77
N VAL A 180 6.31 -9.31 -5.06
CA VAL A 180 7.33 -8.39 -4.54
C VAL A 180 6.81 -7.20 -3.73
N CYS A 181 5.50 -7.12 -3.44
CA CYS A 181 4.98 -6.06 -2.60
C CYS A 181 5.46 -6.22 -1.15
N GLU A 182 5.91 -5.10 -0.54
CA GLU A 182 6.28 -5.04 0.87
C GLU A 182 5.06 -5.05 1.83
N HIS A 183 3.86 -5.19 1.29
CA HIS A 183 2.56 -5.38 1.97
C HIS A 183 2.29 -4.46 3.18
N PRO A 184 2.42 -3.12 3.06
CA PRO A 184 2.15 -2.20 4.17
C PRO A 184 0.71 -2.28 4.69
N CYS A 185 -0.21 -2.79 3.87
CA CYS A 185 -1.61 -3.06 4.26
C CYS A 185 -1.74 -4.04 5.45
N GLU A 186 -0.77 -4.92 5.68
CA GLU A 186 -0.76 -5.87 6.77
C GLU A 186 -0.41 -5.22 8.12
N GLU A 187 0.38 -4.14 8.13
CA GLU A 187 0.84 -3.47 9.35
C GLU A 187 -0.30 -2.90 10.22
N ARG A 188 -1.39 -2.48 9.59
CA ARG A 188 -2.57 -1.91 10.26
C ARG A 188 -3.78 -2.83 10.23
N CYS A 189 -3.59 -4.11 9.87
CA CYS A 189 -4.67 -5.07 9.83
C CYS A 189 -5.28 -5.27 11.23
N ARG A 190 -6.58 -5.00 11.38
CA ARG A 190 -7.28 -5.13 12.68
C ARG A 190 -7.33 -6.57 13.21
N ARG A 191 -7.05 -7.57 12.37
CA ARG A 191 -6.96 -8.97 12.82
C ARG A 191 -5.85 -9.17 13.85
N THR A 192 -4.83 -8.30 13.89
CA THR A 192 -3.79 -8.29 14.95
C THR A 192 -4.35 -8.17 16.37
N LEU A 193 -5.57 -7.65 16.54
CA LEU A 193 -6.25 -7.58 17.85
C LEU A 193 -6.74 -8.96 18.34
N ILE A 194 -6.74 -9.98 17.48
CA ILE A 194 -7.22 -11.33 17.77
C ILE A 194 -6.05 -12.33 17.81
N ASP A 195 -5.25 -12.35 16.73
CA ASP A 195 -4.10 -13.26 16.61
C ASP A 195 -2.94 -12.63 15.82
N ALA A 196 -2.97 -12.62 14.50
CA ALA A 196 -1.94 -12.05 13.63
C ALA A 196 -2.59 -11.41 12.39
N PRO A 197 -1.93 -10.45 11.70
CA PRO A 197 -2.50 -9.83 10.50
C PRO A 197 -2.81 -10.88 9.44
N ILE A 198 -3.78 -10.60 8.58
CA ILE A 198 -4.06 -11.43 7.40
C ILE A 198 -2.83 -11.45 6.50
N ASN A 199 -2.49 -12.61 5.92
CA ASN A 199 -1.50 -12.71 4.85
C ASN A 199 -2.10 -12.22 3.53
N ILE A 200 -2.25 -10.90 3.43
CA ILE A 200 -2.90 -10.22 2.30
C ILE A 200 -2.13 -10.48 0.99
N ARG A 201 -0.79 -10.43 1.06
CA ARG A 201 0.07 -10.72 -0.09
C ARG A 201 -0.04 -12.19 -0.52
N GLY A 202 -0.05 -13.11 0.44
CA GLY A 202 -0.20 -14.55 0.17
C GLY A 202 -1.52 -14.91 -0.49
N ILE A 203 -2.64 -14.33 -0.06
CA ILE A 203 -3.95 -14.51 -0.70
C ILE A 203 -3.92 -13.97 -2.15
N LYS A 204 -3.31 -12.80 -2.38
CA LYS A 204 -3.15 -12.25 -3.71
C LYS A 204 -2.33 -13.18 -4.60
N LYS A 205 -1.22 -13.74 -4.05
CA LYS A 205 -0.38 -14.71 -4.76
C LYS A 205 -1.16 -15.95 -5.15
N PHE A 206 -1.94 -16.52 -4.23
CA PHE A 206 -2.81 -17.65 -4.51
C PHE A 206 -3.80 -17.36 -5.65
N ALA A 207 -4.39 -16.15 -5.69
CA ALA A 207 -5.31 -15.77 -6.76
C ALA A 207 -4.65 -15.77 -8.14
N VAL A 208 -3.47 -15.15 -8.28
CA VAL A 208 -2.76 -15.06 -9.56
C VAL A 208 -2.06 -16.38 -9.95
N ASP A 209 -1.73 -17.24 -8.99
CA ASP A 209 -1.21 -18.59 -9.25
C ASP A 209 -2.34 -19.52 -9.73
N SER A 210 -3.55 -19.36 -9.18
CA SER A 210 -4.75 -20.12 -9.61
C SER A 210 -5.29 -19.65 -10.97
N MET A 211 -5.15 -18.36 -11.31
CA MET A 211 -5.63 -17.76 -12.54
C MET A 211 -4.60 -16.73 -13.05
N PRO A 212 -3.80 -17.05 -14.08
CA PRO A 212 -2.86 -16.11 -14.66
C PRO A 212 -3.54 -14.80 -15.09
N ALA A 213 -2.90 -13.68 -14.79
CA ALA A 213 -3.51 -12.36 -14.97
C ALA A 213 -3.87 -12.07 -16.46
N ASP A 214 -3.06 -12.52 -17.41
CA ASP A 214 -3.31 -12.36 -18.86
C ASP A 214 -4.47 -13.23 -19.40
N LYS A 215 -5.00 -14.16 -18.60
CA LYS A 215 -6.19 -14.96 -18.94
C LYS A 215 -7.48 -14.34 -18.44
N VAL A 216 -7.39 -13.29 -17.63
CA VAL A 216 -8.55 -12.55 -17.13
C VAL A 216 -8.80 -11.36 -18.04
N GLN A 217 -10.00 -11.28 -18.60
CA GLN A 217 -10.38 -10.16 -19.45
C GLN A 217 -10.30 -8.85 -18.66
N THR A 218 -9.61 -7.87 -19.22
CA THR A 218 -9.51 -6.52 -18.67
C THR A 218 -10.86 -5.78 -18.77
N PRO A 219 -11.15 -4.80 -17.92
CA PRO A 219 -12.34 -3.96 -18.06
C PRO A 219 -12.43 -3.33 -19.45
N LYS A 220 -13.65 -3.11 -19.92
CA LYS A 220 -13.87 -2.48 -21.24
C LYS A 220 -13.50 -1.00 -21.17
N PRO A 221 -12.67 -0.49 -22.09
CA PRO A 221 -12.39 0.93 -22.18
C PRO A 221 -13.63 1.78 -22.46
N ALA A 222 -13.60 3.02 -22.03
CA ALA A 222 -14.56 4.05 -22.43
C ALA A 222 -14.47 4.32 -23.96
N ASP A 223 -15.42 5.07 -24.49
CA ASP A 223 -15.41 5.48 -25.88
C ASP A 223 -14.18 6.37 -26.18
N PRO A 224 -13.59 6.29 -27.39
CA PRO A 224 -12.40 7.07 -27.73
C PRO A 224 -12.61 8.58 -27.55
N THR A 225 -11.73 9.21 -26.78
CA THR A 225 -11.76 10.66 -26.50
C THR A 225 -11.14 11.51 -27.62
N GLY A 226 -10.37 10.89 -28.52
CA GLY A 226 -9.57 11.58 -29.54
C GLY A 226 -8.35 12.32 -28.97
N LYS A 227 -8.00 12.10 -27.70
CA LYS A 227 -6.83 12.66 -27.03
C LYS A 227 -5.66 11.69 -27.04
N LYS A 228 -4.44 12.25 -27.17
CA LYS A 228 -3.20 11.49 -27.23
C LYS A 228 -2.33 11.76 -25.98
N VAL A 229 -1.93 10.70 -25.31
CA VAL A 229 -1.07 10.76 -24.12
C VAL A 229 0.25 10.08 -24.39
N ALA A 230 1.35 10.78 -24.17
CA ALA A 230 2.70 10.21 -24.18
C ALA A 230 3.13 9.80 -22.78
N VAL A 231 3.64 8.59 -22.63
CA VAL A 231 4.20 8.08 -21.36
C VAL A 231 5.68 7.76 -21.58
N ILE A 232 6.56 8.46 -20.85
CA ILE A 232 8.00 8.31 -20.97
C ILE A 232 8.51 7.38 -19.86
N GLY A 233 8.80 6.14 -20.21
CA GLY A 233 9.24 5.06 -19.33
C GLY A 233 8.19 3.97 -19.12
N GLY A 234 8.54 2.74 -19.50
CA GLY A 234 7.73 1.53 -19.40
C GLY A 234 7.88 0.78 -18.08
N GLY A 235 8.16 1.49 -16.97
CA GLY A 235 8.17 0.95 -15.62
C GLY A 235 6.78 0.87 -14.98
N PRO A 236 6.69 0.46 -13.69
CA PRO A 236 5.40 0.27 -13.02
C PRO A 236 4.54 1.54 -12.99
N SER A 237 5.12 2.72 -12.80
CA SER A 237 4.39 3.99 -12.80
C SER A 237 3.86 4.35 -14.17
N GLY A 238 4.72 4.29 -15.21
CA GLY A 238 4.32 4.62 -16.59
C GLY A 238 3.27 3.67 -17.13
N LEU A 239 3.46 2.35 -16.98
CA LEU A 239 2.48 1.36 -17.44
C LEU A 239 1.15 1.44 -16.66
N THR A 240 1.16 1.84 -15.40
CA THR A 240 -0.07 2.09 -14.65
C THR A 240 -0.82 3.30 -15.22
N CYS A 241 -0.11 4.41 -15.50
CA CYS A 241 -0.70 5.57 -16.14
C CYS A 241 -1.26 5.20 -17.53
N ALA A 242 -0.49 4.47 -18.33
CA ALA A 242 -0.92 4.00 -19.64
C ALA A 242 -2.20 3.16 -19.58
N TYR A 243 -2.26 2.21 -18.63
CA TYR A 243 -3.43 1.36 -18.42
C TYR A 243 -4.70 2.18 -18.11
N PHE A 244 -4.62 3.10 -17.15
CA PHE A 244 -5.78 3.89 -16.77
C PHE A 244 -6.18 4.90 -17.84
N CYS A 245 -5.23 5.59 -18.49
CA CYS A 245 -5.52 6.48 -19.62
C CYS A 245 -6.20 5.72 -20.77
N ALA A 246 -5.73 4.51 -21.09
CA ALA A 246 -6.35 3.69 -22.13
C ALA A 246 -7.76 3.21 -21.74
N LEU A 247 -8.00 2.86 -20.47
CA LEU A 247 -9.35 2.57 -19.95
C LEU A 247 -10.30 3.77 -20.08
N MET A 248 -9.79 4.99 -19.90
CA MET A 248 -10.52 6.24 -20.07
C MET A 248 -10.68 6.65 -21.54
N GLY A 249 -10.28 5.80 -22.49
CA GLY A 249 -10.49 6.03 -23.93
C GLY A 249 -9.48 6.94 -24.61
N HIS A 250 -8.35 7.24 -23.97
CA HIS A 250 -7.26 7.99 -24.59
C HIS A 250 -6.36 7.07 -25.46
N GLU A 251 -5.80 7.61 -26.56
CA GLU A 251 -4.74 6.98 -27.33
C GLU A 251 -3.41 7.16 -26.59
N VAL A 252 -2.73 6.05 -26.23
CA VAL A 252 -1.53 6.10 -25.37
C VAL A 252 -0.31 5.59 -26.10
N HIS A 253 0.77 6.35 -26.06
CA HIS A 253 2.07 5.98 -26.60
C HIS A 253 3.11 5.90 -25.47
N VAL A 254 3.64 4.69 -25.25
CA VAL A 254 4.68 4.45 -24.25
C VAL A 254 6.05 4.43 -24.93
N PHE A 255 6.97 5.27 -24.47
CA PHE A 255 8.35 5.31 -24.96
C PHE A 255 9.26 4.63 -23.93
N GLU A 256 9.85 3.51 -24.29
CA GLU A 256 10.74 2.74 -23.43
C GLU A 256 12.15 2.66 -24.05
N ARG A 257 13.17 3.08 -23.30
CA ARG A 257 14.55 3.10 -23.79
C ARG A 257 15.18 1.71 -23.94
N ARG A 258 14.63 0.70 -23.26
CA ARG A 258 15.15 -0.68 -23.28
C ARG A 258 14.35 -1.58 -24.20
N LYS A 259 14.85 -2.81 -24.38
CA LYS A 259 14.20 -3.84 -25.20
C LYS A 259 12.93 -4.39 -24.59
N HIS A 260 12.79 -4.30 -23.26
CA HIS A 260 11.68 -4.90 -22.54
C HIS A 260 11.04 -3.90 -21.57
N LEU A 261 9.72 -4.00 -21.43
CA LEU A 261 8.94 -3.28 -20.43
C LEU A 261 9.16 -3.88 -19.03
N GLY A 262 8.76 -3.12 -18.01
CA GLY A 262 8.75 -3.53 -16.61
C GLY A 262 9.65 -2.68 -15.71
N GLY A 263 10.56 -1.87 -16.27
CA GLY A 263 11.45 -1.01 -15.49
C GLY A 263 12.20 -1.79 -14.40
N MET A 264 12.29 -1.25 -13.20
CA MET A 264 13.03 -1.91 -12.09
C MET A 264 12.41 -3.24 -11.62
N MET A 265 11.19 -3.58 -12.01
CA MET A 265 10.67 -4.94 -11.75
C MET A 265 11.40 -6.01 -12.60
N ARG A 266 11.89 -5.64 -13.79
CA ARG A 266 12.69 -6.50 -14.64
C ARG A 266 14.19 -6.32 -14.41
N TYR A 267 14.64 -5.07 -14.36
CA TYR A 267 16.07 -4.71 -14.37
C TYR A 267 16.65 -4.51 -12.96
N GLY A 268 15.85 -4.63 -11.91
CA GLY A 268 16.30 -4.48 -10.52
C GLY A 268 15.92 -5.62 -9.60
N ILE A 269 14.90 -6.42 -9.94
CA ILE A 269 14.44 -7.54 -9.11
C ILE A 269 14.85 -8.86 -9.78
N PRO A 270 15.61 -9.75 -9.10
CA PRO A 270 16.04 -11.02 -9.68
C PRO A 270 14.88 -11.99 -9.98
N ALA A 271 15.09 -12.87 -11.00
CA ALA A 271 14.07 -13.81 -11.46
C ALA A 271 13.59 -14.80 -10.37
N TYR A 272 14.46 -15.19 -9.45
CA TYR A 272 14.10 -16.09 -8.35
C TYR A 272 13.12 -15.46 -7.34
N ARG A 273 13.04 -14.11 -7.27
CA ARG A 273 12.01 -13.39 -6.51
C ARG A 273 10.77 -13.11 -7.34
N PHE A 274 10.96 -12.76 -8.63
CA PHE A 274 9.88 -12.46 -9.53
C PHE A 274 10.20 -12.99 -10.95
N PRO A 275 9.69 -14.19 -11.30
CA PRO A 275 9.92 -14.79 -12.62
C PRO A 275 9.49 -13.88 -13.75
N ARG A 276 10.28 -13.79 -14.81
CA ARG A 276 10.06 -12.89 -15.94
C ARG A 276 8.72 -13.13 -16.63
N GLU A 277 8.37 -14.40 -16.82
CA GLU A 277 7.07 -14.78 -17.41
C GLU A 277 5.89 -14.27 -16.59
N ARG A 278 6.00 -14.28 -15.26
CA ARG A 278 4.95 -13.78 -14.34
C ARG A 278 4.81 -12.26 -14.43
N LEU A 279 5.89 -11.52 -14.68
CA LEU A 279 5.84 -10.08 -14.97
C LEU A 279 5.17 -9.83 -16.32
N ASP A 280 5.51 -10.64 -17.32
CA ASP A 280 4.99 -10.49 -18.67
C ASP A 280 3.48 -10.78 -18.75
N GLU A 281 2.91 -11.58 -17.84
CA GLU A 281 1.45 -11.74 -17.70
C GLU A 281 0.75 -10.40 -17.40
N ASP A 282 1.23 -9.65 -16.41
CA ASP A 282 0.66 -8.33 -16.11
C ASP A 282 0.84 -7.36 -17.29
N ILE A 283 2.02 -7.35 -17.90
CA ILE A 283 2.32 -6.47 -19.06
C ILE A 283 1.41 -6.81 -20.24
N ARG A 284 1.24 -8.09 -20.59
CA ARG A 284 0.32 -8.51 -21.68
C ARG A 284 -1.12 -8.08 -21.38
N ALA A 285 -1.56 -8.20 -20.15
CA ALA A 285 -2.89 -7.75 -19.75
C ALA A 285 -3.05 -6.22 -19.91
N ILE A 286 -2.06 -5.44 -19.46
CA ILE A 286 -2.04 -3.98 -19.62
C ILE A 286 -2.09 -3.60 -21.11
N LEU A 287 -1.22 -4.17 -21.93
CA LEU A 287 -1.15 -3.87 -23.37
C LEU A 287 -2.39 -4.33 -24.16
N SER A 288 -3.17 -5.26 -23.61
CA SER A 288 -4.46 -5.68 -24.21
C SER A 288 -5.62 -4.73 -23.88
N THR A 289 -5.37 -3.68 -23.09
CA THR A 289 -6.39 -2.75 -22.61
C THR A 289 -6.37 -1.48 -23.46
N GLY A 290 -7.45 -1.23 -24.20
CA GLY A 290 -7.58 0.00 -24.99
C GLY A 290 -6.49 0.18 -26.08
N ASP A 291 -6.20 1.43 -26.42
CA ASP A 291 -5.26 1.81 -27.48
C ASP A 291 -3.90 2.20 -26.88
N ILE A 292 -3.04 1.21 -26.68
CA ILE A 292 -1.68 1.40 -26.17
C ILE A 292 -0.65 0.96 -27.20
N THR A 293 0.14 1.91 -27.71
CA THR A 293 1.28 1.67 -28.61
C THR A 293 2.59 1.82 -27.85
N VAL A 294 3.51 0.86 -28.00
CA VAL A 294 4.82 0.90 -27.35
C VAL A 294 5.93 1.15 -28.38
N HIS A 295 6.78 2.13 -28.09
CA HIS A 295 7.99 2.46 -28.81
C HIS A 295 9.19 1.97 -27.99
N TYR A 296 9.71 0.79 -28.37
CA TYR A 296 10.89 0.22 -27.72
C TYR A 296 12.18 0.88 -28.21
N GLU A 297 13.26 0.73 -27.44
CA GLU A 297 14.60 1.26 -27.74
C GLU A 297 14.56 2.76 -28.08
N SER A 298 13.65 3.49 -27.42
CA SER A 298 13.39 4.92 -27.61
C SER A 298 13.95 5.70 -26.42
N ASP A 299 15.21 6.09 -26.54
CA ASP A 299 15.85 7.00 -25.57
C ASP A 299 15.43 8.44 -25.86
N ILE A 300 14.92 9.13 -24.86
CA ILE A 300 14.33 10.47 -25.02
C ILE A 300 15.36 11.53 -24.60
N ASP A 301 15.90 12.22 -25.59
CA ASP A 301 16.73 13.41 -25.38
C ASP A 301 15.89 14.70 -25.29
N THR A 302 16.56 15.83 -25.10
CA THR A 302 15.92 17.15 -24.95
C THR A 302 15.08 17.55 -26.16
N ASP A 303 15.57 17.32 -27.38
CA ASP A 303 14.89 17.70 -28.61
C ASP A 303 13.65 16.80 -28.85
N THR A 304 13.79 15.51 -28.61
CA THR A 304 12.71 14.52 -28.70
C THR A 304 11.62 14.83 -27.66
N MET A 305 11.99 15.15 -26.42
CA MET A 305 11.02 15.55 -25.40
C MET A 305 10.27 16.82 -25.79
N ALA A 306 10.96 17.80 -26.36
CA ALA A 306 10.33 19.05 -26.85
C ALA A 306 9.38 18.79 -28.04
N GLN A 307 9.64 17.78 -28.87
CA GLN A 307 8.74 17.39 -29.95
C GLN A 307 7.53 16.63 -29.41
N ILE A 308 7.72 15.66 -28.52
CA ILE A 308 6.65 14.89 -27.87
C ILE A 308 5.68 15.84 -27.16
N SER A 309 6.18 16.83 -26.40
CA SER A 309 5.34 17.80 -25.70
C SER A 309 4.44 18.65 -26.64
N LYS A 310 4.77 18.76 -27.94
CA LYS A 310 3.96 19.44 -28.92
C LYS A 310 2.98 18.53 -29.63
N ASP A 311 3.36 17.26 -29.83
CA ASP A 311 2.59 16.31 -30.64
C ASP A 311 1.50 15.59 -29.83
N TYR A 312 1.60 15.62 -28.49
CA TYR A 312 0.67 14.97 -27.58
C TYR A 312 -0.09 15.98 -26.71
N ASP A 313 -1.34 15.67 -26.41
CA ASP A 313 -2.20 16.53 -25.56
C ASP A 313 -1.71 16.54 -24.11
N ALA A 314 -1.15 15.43 -23.60
CA ALA A 314 -0.51 15.34 -22.30
C ALA A 314 0.69 14.38 -22.33
N CYS A 315 1.68 14.61 -21.46
CA CYS A 315 2.89 13.82 -21.34
C CYS A 315 3.10 13.42 -19.87
N TYR A 316 3.42 12.15 -19.61
CA TYR A 316 3.77 11.65 -18.30
C TYR A 316 5.21 11.16 -18.24
N VAL A 317 6.08 11.82 -17.48
CA VAL A 317 7.48 11.45 -17.30
C VAL A 317 7.62 10.51 -16.12
N ALA A 318 7.95 9.25 -16.37
CA ALA A 318 8.04 8.15 -15.41
C ALA A 318 9.32 7.33 -15.58
N ILE A 319 10.46 8.02 -15.81
CA ILE A 319 11.77 7.41 -16.14
C ILE A 319 12.41 6.62 -14.98
N GLY A 320 11.86 6.73 -13.77
CA GLY A 320 12.36 6.03 -12.58
C GLY A 320 13.71 6.56 -12.09
N ALA A 321 14.46 5.71 -11.36
CA ALA A 321 15.80 6.01 -10.83
C ALA A 321 16.70 4.80 -11.15
N GLN A 322 17.26 4.76 -12.35
CA GLN A 322 18.02 3.63 -12.86
C GLN A 322 19.55 3.84 -12.83
N GLY A 323 20.03 5.02 -12.45
CA GLY A 323 21.45 5.27 -12.22
C GLY A 323 21.92 4.74 -10.88
N GLY A 324 23.05 4.04 -10.84
CA GLY A 324 23.68 3.64 -9.57
C GLY A 324 24.47 4.80 -8.93
N LYS A 325 24.28 5.02 -7.64
CA LYS A 325 25.15 5.96 -6.91
C LYS A 325 26.53 5.36 -6.70
N SER A 326 27.57 6.07 -7.14
CA SER A 326 28.97 5.72 -6.87
C SER A 326 29.39 6.15 -5.46
N LEU A 327 30.31 5.41 -4.87
CA LEU A 327 31.05 5.85 -3.70
C LEU A 327 32.39 6.45 -4.17
N ARG A 328 32.62 7.71 -3.82
CA ARG A 328 33.93 8.36 -4.07
C ARG A 328 34.89 7.92 -2.98
N MET A 329 35.64 6.85 -3.24
CA MET A 329 36.71 6.34 -2.39
C MET A 329 37.87 5.89 -3.26
N GLU A 330 39.06 5.82 -2.69
CA GLU A 330 40.25 5.33 -3.36
C GLU A 330 40.06 3.90 -3.85
N GLY A 331 40.37 3.60 -5.11
CA GLY A 331 40.23 2.30 -5.73
C GLY A 331 38.84 1.98 -6.28
N SER A 332 37.87 2.91 -6.25
CA SER A 332 36.49 2.65 -6.71
C SER A 332 36.37 2.49 -8.25
N ASP A 333 37.42 2.81 -9.00
CA ASP A 333 37.53 2.66 -10.45
C ASP A 333 38.28 1.40 -10.89
N ALA A 334 38.69 0.54 -9.94
CA ALA A 334 39.39 -0.69 -10.22
C ALA A 334 38.47 -1.73 -10.90
N GLU A 335 39.09 -2.61 -11.70
CA GLU A 335 38.41 -3.76 -12.26
C GLU A 335 37.88 -4.68 -11.13
N GLY A 336 36.66 -5.18 -11.27
CA GLY A 336 35.95 -5.94 -10.23
C GLY A 336 35.07 -5.07 -9.34
N VAL A 337 35.11 -3.73 -9.45
CA VAL A 337 34.20 -2.81 -8.74
C VAL A 337 33.09 -2.39 -9.69
N MET A 338 31.83 -2.59 -9.31
CA MET A 338 30.69 -2.20 -10.12
C MET A 338 29.49 -1.75 -9.29
N SER A 339 28.60 -1.02 -9.93
CA SER A 339 27.31 -0.68 -9.32
C SER A 339 26.40 -1.92 -9.23
N ALA A 340 25.72 -2.04 -8.10
CA ALA A 340 24.68 -3.06 -7.93
C ALA A 340 23.55 -2.94 -8.97
N VAL A 341 23.24 -1.72 -9.40
CA VAL A 341 22.21 -1.47 -10.43
C VAL A 341 22.68 -1.96 -11.80
N GLU A 342 23.96 -1.75 -12.15
CA GLU A 342 24.56 -2.27 -13.40
C GLU A 342 24.47 -3.80 -13.44
N LEU A 343 24.91 -4.50 -12.38
CA LEU A 343 24.82 -5.95 -12.27
C LEU A 343 23.39 -6.44 -12.48
N LEU A 344 22.42 -5.85 -11.76
CA LEU A 344 21.03 -6.29 -11.86
C LEU A 344 20.43 -5.95 -13.24
N THR A 345 20.88 -4.88 -13.90
CA THR A 345 20.47 -4.52 -15.24
C THR A 345 20.95 -5.58 -16.26
N GLU A 346 22.21 -6.01 -16.21
CA GLU A 346 22.73 -7.07 -17.06
C GLU A 346 21.93 -8.39 -16.87
N ILE A 347 21.61 -8.74 -15.63
CA ILE A 347 20.76 -9.89 -15.33
C ILE A 347 19.34 -9.71 -15.87
N GLY A 348 18.83 -8.48 -15.89
CA GLY A 348 17.54 -8.13 -16.49
C GLY A 348 17.52 -8.29 -18.03
N GLU A 349 18.69 -8.23 -18.69
CA GLU A 349 18.93 -8.53 -20.10
C GLU A 349 19.34 -10.00 -20.34
N ASP A 350 19.16 -10.88 -19.33
CA ASP A 350 19.55 -12.29 -19.32
C ASP A 350 21.06 -12.56 -19.39
N ASN A 351 21.90 -11.54 -19.11
CA ASN A 351 23.35 -11.65 -19.01
C ASN A 351 23.75 -11.98 -17.58
N TYR A 352 23.78 -13.26 -17.23
CA TYR A 352 24.14 -13.70 -15.89
C TYR A 352 25.66 -13.76 -15.71
N PRO A 353 26.21 -13.16 -14.61
CA PRO A 353 27.64 -13.22 -14.35
C PRO A 353 28.06 -14.61 -13.90
N ASP A 354 29.34 -14.96 -14.14
CA ASP A 354 30.00 -16.12 -13.53
C ASP A 354 30.95 -15.63 -12.43
N PHE A 355 30.59 -15.90 -11.16
CA PHE A 355 31.40 -15.58 -9.99
C PHE A 355 32.04 -16.82 -9.37
N THR A 356 32.15 -17.93 -10.14
CA THR A 356 32.74 -19.16 -9.65
C THR A 356 34.13 -18.94 -9.06
N GLY A 357 34.31 -19.31 -7.77
CA GLY A 357 35.56 -19.17 -7.02
C GLY A 357 35.93 -17.74 -6.65
N LYS A 358 35.04 -16.75 -6.83
CA LYS A 358 35.25 -15.35 -6.47
C LYS A 358 34.73 -15.03 -5.08
N LYS A 359 35.41 -14.15 -4.38
CA LYS A 359 34.97 -13.54 -3.12
C LYS A 359 34.26 -12.24 -3.45
N VAL A 360 32.97 -12.16 -3.11
CA VAL A 360 32.12 -11.00 -3.43
C VAL A 360 31.81 -10.22 -2.15
N VAL A 361 32.02 -8.92 -2.19
CA VAL A 361 31.63 -7.99 -1.13
C VAL A 361 30.55 -7.05 -1.64
N VAL A 362 29.42 -6.97 -0.94
CA VAL A 362 28.31 -6.06 -1.26
C VAL A 362 28.28 -4.94 -0.22
N ILE A 363 28.37 -3.69 -0.67
CA ILE A 363 28.34 -2.52 0.19
C ILE A 363 26.91 -1.97 0.23
N GLY A 364 26.19 -2.17 1.33
CA GLY A 364 24.83 -1.68 1.49
C GLY A 364 23.98 -2.49 2.44
N GLY A 365 22.74 -2.06 2.70
CA GLY A 365 21.81 -2.74 3.62
C GLY A 365 20.34 -2.54 3.24
N GLY A 366 20.06 -2.28 1.98
CA GLY A 366 18.71 -2.23 1.40
C GLY A 366 18.37 -3.51 0.62
N ASN A 367 17.14 -3.61 0.09
CA ASN A 367 16.69 -4.76 -0.70
C ASN A 367 17.63 -5.05 -1.89
N VAL A 368 18.12 -4.01 -2.57
CA VAL A 368 19.09 -4.15 -3.68
C VAL A 368 20.37 -4.87 -3.23
N ALA A 369 20.86 -4.59 -2.02
CA ALA A 369 22.05 -5.27 -1.49
C ALA A 369 21.77 -6.75 -1.22
N MET A 370 20.59 -7.10 -0.69
CA MET A 370 20.16 -8.48 -0.48
C MET A 370 20.02 -9.22 -1.82
N ASP A 371 19.39 -8.58 -2.81
CA ASP A 371 19.23 -9.12 -4.17
C ASP A 371 20.57 -9.42 -4.83
N CYS A 372 21.53 -8.47 -4.77
CA CYS A 372 22.87 -8.68 -5.31
C CYS A 372 23.63 -9.78 -4.58
N ALA A 373 23.55 -9.83 -3.24
CA ALA A 373 24.23 -10.85 -2.46
C ALA A 373 23.68 -12.26 -2.76
N ARG A 374 22.36 -12.42 -2.75
CA ARG A 374 21.70 -13.69 -3.06
C ARG A 374 21.93 -14.13 -4.51
N THR A 375 21.98 -13.16 -5.44
CA THR A 375 22.35 -13.41 -6.85
C THR A 375 23.79 -13.87 -6.96
N SER A 376 24.73 -13.25 -6.25
CA SER A 376 26.15 -13.64 -6.23
C SER A 376 26.36 -15.09 -5.74
N VAL A 377 25.58 -15.53 -4.74
CA VAL A 377 25.58 -16.94 -4.30
C VAL A 377 25.16 -17.85 -5.45
N ARG A 378 24.09 -17.51 -6.19
CA ARG A 378 23.59 -18.28 -7.35
C ARG A 378 24.57 -18.28 -8.53
N ALA A 379 25.33 -17.21 -8.67
CA ALA A 379 26.39 -17.07 -9.69
C ALA A 379 27.67 -17.85 -9.35
N GLY A 380 27.68 -18.63 -8.25
CA GLY A 380 28.77 -19.54 -7.90
C GLY A 380 29.89 -18.93 -7.06
N ALA A 381 29.67 -17.77 -6.44
CA ALA A 381 30.67 -17.14 -5.57
C ALA A 381 31.16 -18.09 -4.47
N GLU A 382 32.49 -18.11 -4.19
CA GLU A 382 33.09 -18.85 -3.09
C GLU A 382 32.59 -18.34 -1.74
N SER A 383 32.51 -17.03 -1.61
CA SER A 383 31.95 -16.38 -0.43
C SER A 383 31.29 -15.05 -0.80
N VAL A 384 30.22 -14.70 -0.09
CA VAL A 384 29.52 -13.42 -0.25
C VAL A 384 29.40 -12.75 1.10
N THR A 385 29.84 -11.49 1.22
CA THR A 385 29.79 -10.73 2.46
C THR A 385 29.14 -9.37 2.24
N ILE A 386 28.12 -9.03 3.05
CA ILE A 386 27.54 -7.69 3.09
C ILE A 386 28.32 -6.82 4.08
N ALA A 387 28.91 -5.73 3.61
CA ALA A 387 29.53 -4.69 4.43
C ALA A 387 28.53 -3.55 4.69
N TYR A 388 28.16 -3.35 5.96
CA TYR A 388 27.16 -2.35 6.32
C TYR A 388 27.57 -1.48 7.52
N ARG A 389 27.41 -0.17 7.37
CA ARG A 389 27.88 0.83 8.36
C ARG A 389 27.05 0.93 9.65
N ARG A 390 25.90 0.26 9.74
CA ARG A 390 25.03 0.19 10.93
C ARG A 390 24.83 -1.25 11.37
N ARG A 391 23.93 -1.49 12.31
CA ARG A 391 23.54 -2.84 12.77
C ARG A 391 22.58 -3.50 11.76
N ILE A 392 22.36 -4.80 11.91
CA ILE A 392 21.38 -5.54 11.10
C ILE A 392 19.96 -4.96 11.29
N GLU A 393 19.60 -4.60 12.52
CA GLU A 393 18.29 -4.03 12.85
C GLU A 393 18.06 -2.65 12.22
N ASP A 394 19.13 -1.98 11.81
CA ASP A 394 19.06 -0.67 11.16
C ASP A 394 19.05 -0.77 9.63
N MET A 395 19.07 -1.99 9.07
CA MET A 395 18.94 -2.21 7.62
C MET A 395 17.56 -1.81 7.13
N THR A 396 17.50 -1.30 5.89
CA THR A 396 16.22 -0.95 5.24
C THR A 396 15.63 -2.07 4.41
N ALA A 397 16.38 -3.16 4.23
CA ALA A 397 15.86 -4.36 3.60
C ALA A 397 14.77 -5.00 4.48
N LEU A 398 13.82 -5.68 3.85
CA LEU A 398 12.84 -6.50 4.56
C LEU A 398 13.54 -7.55 5.43
N ARG A 399 13.02 -7.75 6.63
CA ARG A 399 13.61 -8.72 7.57
C ARG A 399 13.67 -10.13 6.96
N SER A 400 12.64 -10.55 6.24
CA SER A 400 12.61 -11.83 5.51
C SER A 400 13.73 -11.96 4.49
N GLU A 401 14.05 -10.88 3.75
CA GLU A 401 15.14 -10.89 2.76
C GLU A 401 16.52 -11.00 3.43
N ILE A 402 16.71 -10.33 4.57
CA ILE A 402 17.93 -10.44 5.37
C ILE A 402 18.10 -11.87 5.87
N ASP A 403 17.04 -12.45 6.45
CA ASP A 403 17.05 -13.80 6.99
C ASP A 403 17.29 -14.85 5.88
N SER A 404 16.67 -14.67 4.70
CA SER A 404 16.88 -15.54 3.54
C SER A 404 18.32 -15.44 3.00
N ALA A 405 18.90 -14.25 2.93
CA ALA A 405 20.30 -14.06 2.53
C ALA A 405 21.26 -14.78 3.50
N MET A 406 21.05 -14.63 4.80
CA MET A 406 21.85 -15.32 5.83
C MET A 406 21.70 -16.84 5.75
N GLN A 407 20.48 -17.35 5.53
CA GLN A 407 20.24 -18.80 5.34
C GLN A 407 20.94 -19.33 4.08
N GLU A 408 21.02 -18.53 3.01
CA GLU A 408 21.72 -18.89 1.77
C GLU A 408 23.25 -18.82 1.89
N GLY A 409 23.79 -18.40 3.04
CA GLY A 409 25.22 -18.42 3.37
C GLY A 409 25.91 -17.05 3.23
N VAL A 410 25.15 -15.97 3.07
CA VAL A 410 25.71 -14.61 3.00
C VAL A 410 26.21 -14.18 4.38
N GLY A 411 27.48 -13.77 4.47
CA GLY A 411 28.09 -13.21 5.66
C GLY A 411 27.67 -11.77 5.92
N MET A 412 27.47 -11.40 7.19
CA MET A 412 27.09 -10.04 7.61
C MET A 412 28.24 -9.36 8.36
N CYS A 413 28.90 -8.40 7.72
CA CYS A 413 29.95 -7.57 8.30
C CYS A 413 29.38 -6.18 8.64
N VAL A 414 28.74 -6.09 9.79
CA VAL A 414 28.03 -4.89 10.25
C VAL A 414 28.89 -3.96 11.07
N LEU A 415 28.45 -2.69 11.25
CA LEU A 415 29.21 -1.61 11.88
C LEU A 415 30.55 -1.37 11.18
N GLN A 416 30.57 -1.52 9.85
CA GLN A 416 31.73 -1.35 8.99
C GLN A 416 31.39 -0.34 7.87
N ALA A 417 31.97 0.86 7.95
CA ALA A 417 31.84 1.86 6.88
C ALA A 417 32.97 1.67 5.86
N PRO A 418 32.69 1.66 4.56
CA PRO A 418 33.74 1.56 3.55
C PRO A 418 34.72 2.74 3.67
N ASP A 419 36.02 2.48 3.52
CA ASP A 419 37.09 3.46 3.60
C ASP A 419 37.83 3.57 2.25
N HIS A 420 38.49 2.50 1.81
CA HIS A 420 39.14 2.42 0.50
C HIS A 420 39.18 0.98 -0.01
N ILE A 421 39.49 0.81 -1.29
CA ILE A 421 39.67 -0.47 -1.94
C ILE A 421 41.16 -0.69 -2.21
N GLU A 422 41.67 -1.85 -1.81
CA GLU A 422 43.01 -2.29 -2.15
C GLU A 422 43.03 -2.79 -3.60
N VAL A 423 43.97 -2.29 -4.38
CA VAL A 423 44.08 -2.58 -5.80
C VAL A 423 45.46 -3.16 -6.11
N GLU A 424 45.51 -4.30 -6.75
CA GLU A 424 46.74 -4.92 -7.27
C GLU A 424 46.62 -5.15 -8.77
N ASN A 425 47.56 -4.66 -9.55
CA ASN A 425 47.58 -4.78 -11.02
C ASN A 425 46.29 -4.30 -11.71
N GLY A 426 45.61 -3.31 -11.15
CA GLY A 426 44.37 -2.76 -11.68
C GLY A 426 43.08 -3.45 -11.22
N HIS A 427 43.17 -4.57 -10.49
CA HIS A 427 42.04 -5.33 -9.97
C HIS A 427 41.83 -5.09 -8.47
N CYS A 428 40.60 -5.09 -7.98
CA CYS A 428 40.31 -5.06 -6.55
C CYS A 428 40.71 -6.36 -5.89
N THR A 429 41.31 -6.30 -4.68
CA THR A 429 41.74 -7.46 -3.89
C THR A 429 41.17 -7.46 -2.48
N ALA A 430 40.77 -6.31 -1.96
CA ALA A 430 40.09 -6.20 -0.68
C ALA A 430 39.36 -4.85 -0.54
N LEU A 431 38.34 -4.87 0.32
CA LEU A 431 37.70 -3.66 0.86
C LEU A 431 38.22 -3.40 2.28
N TYR A 432 38.79 -2.24 2.50
CA TYR A 432 39.08 -1.74 3.85
C TYR A 432 37.88 -0.98 4.41
N THR A 433 37.52 -1.29 5.65
CA THR A 433 36.38 -0.66 6.32
C THR A 433 36.79 -0.05 7.64
N GLN A 434 36.22 1.09 7.97
CA GLN A 434 36.37 1.74 9.27
C GLN A 434 35.29 1.24 10.23
N PRO A 435 35.68 0.56 11.33
CA PRO A 435 34.72 0.16 12.36
C PRO A 435 33.92 1.34 12.92
N GLN A 436 32.63 1.10 13.17
CA GLN A 436 31.68 2.12 13.62
C GLN A 436 31.14 1.82 15.02
N MET A 437 30.69 2.85 15.70
CA MET A 437 29.88 2.81 16.91
C MET A 437 28.50 3.43 16.62
N ILE A 438 27.53 3.10 17.46
CA ILE A 438 26.21 3.67 17.41
C ILE A 438 26.25 5.09 17.99
N GLY A 439 25.88 6.07 17.19
CA GLY A 439 25.73 7.47 17.59
C GLY A 439 24.27 7.88 17.83
N PRO A 440 24.02 9.17 18.04
CA PRO A 440 22.69 9.70 18.25
C PRO A 440 21.71 9.36 17.11
N VAL A 441 20.43 9.19 17.47
CA VAL A 441 19.36 8.94 16.49
C VAL A 441 19.04 10.22 15.72
N LYS A 442 19.09 10.16 14.39
CA LYS A 442 18.65 11.21 13.47
C LYS A 442 17.73 10.62 12.42
N GLY A 443 16.59 11.26 12.17
CA GLY A 443 15.60 10.74 11.21
C GLY A 443 15.14 9.30 11.52
N GLY A 444 14.92 8.99 12.81
CA GLY A 444 14.46 7.67 13.26
C GLY A 444 15.51 6.56 13.28
N ARG A 445 16.77 6.84 12.88
CA ARG A 445 17.84 5.82 12.81
C ARG A 445 19.13 6.28 13.49
N PRO A 446 19.87 5.35 14.16
CA PRO A 446 21.16 5.68 14.75
C PRO A 446 22.17 6.15 13.69
N THR A 447 22.91 7.22 13.98
CA THR A 447 24.00 7.67 13.10
C THR A 447 25.25 6.83 13.35
N PRO A 448 25.96 6.34 12.31
CA PRO A 448 27.25 5.69 12.50
C PRO A 448 28.30 6.72 12.92
N GLN A 449 29.12 6.35 13.90
CA GLN A 449 30.25 7.15 14.37
C GLN A 449 31.54 6.33 14.29
N LYS A 450 32.62 6.95 13.83
CA LYS A 450 33.91 6.30 13.72
C LYS A 450 34.39 5.77 15.10
N ALA A 451 34.66 4.48 15.18
CA ALA A 451 35.26 3.86 16.35
C ALA A 451 36.79 4.07 16.33
N ASN A 452 37.38 4.23 17.50
CA ASN A 452 38.85 4.28 17.63
C ASN A 452 39.44 2.86 17.55
N LYS A 453 39.38 2.28 16.35
CA LYS A 453 39.87 0.92 16.04
C LYS A 453 40.59 0.97 14.69
N PRO A 454 41.56 0.05 14.45
CA PRO A 454 42.19 -0.08 13.15
C PRO A 454 41.18 -0.45 12.07
N LEU A 455 41.51 -0.14 10.83
CA LEU A 455 40.74 -0.57 9.67
C LEU A 455 40.65 -2.09 9.62
N TYR A 456 39.50 -2.57 9.15
CA TYR A 456 39.25 -3.99 8.98
C TYR A 456 39.27 -4.34 7.48
N ARG A 457 40.09 -5.35 7.10
CA ARG A 457 40.27 -5.80 5.71
C ARG A 457 39.33 -6.96 5.40
N ILE A 458 38.56 -6.84 4.33
CA ILE A 458 37.68 -7.88 3.79
C ILE A 458 38.19 -8.23 2.41
N GLU A 459 38.64 -9.47 2.20
CA GLU A 459 39.09 -9.94 0.88
C GLU A 459 37.93 -9.92 -0.13
N ALA A 460 38.19 -9.43 -1.34
CA ALA A 460 37.19 -9.29 -2.38
C ALA A 460 37.83 -9.30 -3.77
N ASP A 461 37.36 -10.20 -4.62
CA ASP A 461 37.64 -10.18 -6.08
C ASP A 461 36.60 -9.34 -6.81
N ILE A 462 35.41 -9.18 -6.22
CA ILE A 462 34.29 -8.38 -6.76
C ILE A 462 33.71 -7.53 -5.63
N ILE A 463 33.48 -6.25 -5.91
CA ILE A 463 32.83 -5.32 -4.98
C ILE A 463 31.59 -4.71 -5.64
N LEU A 464 30.40 -4.94 -5.05
CA LEU A 464 29.12 -4.45 -5.54
C LEU A 464 28.66 -3.26 -4.68
N ILE A 465 28.50 -2.09 -5.28
CA ILE A 465 28.12 -0.86 -4.58
C ILE A 465 26.60 -0.69 -4.63
N ALA A 466 25.92 -0.94 -3.49
CA ALA A 466 24.46 -0.90 -3.32
C ALA A 466 24.02 0.23 -2.34
N VAL A 467 24.47 1.46 -2.56
CA VAL A 467 24.26 2.60 -1.63
C VAL A 467 23.19 3.59 -2.09
N GLY A 468 22.40 3.23 -3.05
CA GLY A 468 21.26 4.00 -3.56
C GLY A 468 21.28 4.18 -5.07
N GLN A 469 20.24 4.86 -5.54
CA GLN A 469 19.97 5.09 -6.96
C GLN A 469 19.87 6.58 -7.24
N SER A 470 20.02 6.99 -8.50
CA SER A 470 19.87 8.34 -9.01
C SER A 470 19.02 8.35 -10.28
N ILE A 471 18.43 9.50 -10.58
CA ILE A 471 17.74 9.70 -11.86
C ILE A 471 18.74 10.23 -12.91
N GLU A 472 18.44 10.00 -14.16
CA GLU A 472 19.12 10.58 -15.30
C GLU A 472 18.28 11.76 -15.81
N SER A 473 18.38 12.90 -15.09
CA SER A 473 17.49 14.06 -15.27
C SER A 473 17.94 15.04 -16.34
N GLU A 474 19.22 15.01 -16.76
CA GLU A 474 19.84 16.03 -17.59
C GLU A 474 19.06 16.41 -18.85
N PRO A 475 18.55 15.48 -19.70
CA PRO A 475 17.79 15.85 -20.89
C PRO A 475 16.49 16.59 -20.58
N PHE A 476 15.84 16.25 -19.47
CA PHE A 476 14.58 16.84 -19.04
C PHE A 476 14.78 18.18 -18.33
N GLU A 477 15.90 18.37 -17.62
CA GLU A 477 16.28 19.67 -17.06
C GLU A 477 16.61 20.68 -18.18
N GLN A 478 17.30 20.24 -19.23
CA GLN A 478 17.56 21.07 -20.41
C GLN A 478 16.27 21.40 -21.18
N PHE A 479 15.27 20.54 -21.14
CA PHE A 479 13.93 20.80 -21.67
C PHE A 479 13.14 21.82 -20.81
N GLY A 480 13.52 22.05 -19.56
CA GLY A 480 12.94 23.05 -18.66
C GLY A 480 12.22 22.51 -17.45
N MET A 481 12.27 21.20 -17.18
CA MET A 481 11.74 20.63 -15.93
C MET A 481 12.69 20.90 -14.78
N GLU A 482 12.18 21.34 -13.61
CA GLU A 482 13.02 21.56 -12.44
C GLU A 482 13.32 20.26 -11.70
N ALA A 483 14.60 20.03 -11.39
CA ALA A 483 15.03 18.97 -10.49
C ALA A 483 15.77 19.55 -9.27
N ASP A 484 15.31 19.24 -8.06
CA ASP A 484 16.06 19.55 -6.83
C ASP A 484 17.14 18.50 -6.59
N ARG A 485 18.33 18.76 -7.10
CA ARG A 485 19.57 17.98 -6.94
C ARG A 485 19.46 16.48 -7.27
N THR A 486 18.28 15.89 -7.15
CA THR A 486 18.06 14.43 -7.23
C THR A 486 16.74 13.99 -7.84
N TYR A 487 15.66 14.81 -7.79
CA TYR A 487 14.31 14.39 -8.22
C TYR A 487 13.57 15.56 -8.85
N PHE A 488 12.71 15.25 -9.84
CA PHE A 488 11.87 16.28 -10.44
C PHE A 488 10.87 16.83 -9.43
N GLN A 489 10.61 18.13 -9.56
CA GLN A 489 9.63 18.83 -8.73
C GLN A 489 8.28 18.87 -9.44
N ALA A 490 7.22 18.63 -8.70
CA ALA A 490 5.83 18.68 -9.17
C ALA A 490 4.93 19.40 -8.17
N ASP A 491 3.81 19.92 -8.66
CA ASP A 491 2.72 20.42 -7.84
C ASP A 491 1.88 19.27 -7.24
N GLU A 492 0.79 19.62 -6.56
CA GLU A 492 -0.14 18.66 -5.93
C GLU A 492 -0.89 17.78 -6.94
N HIS A 493 -0.95 18.19 -8.22
CA HIS A 493 -1.56 17.47 -9.34
C HIS A 493 -0.53 16.67 -10.17
N LEU A 494 0.70 16.53 -9.68
CA LEU A 494 1.83 15.91 -10.37
C LEU A 494 2.26 16.63 -11.66
N LYS A 495 1.88 17.89 -11.86
CA LYS A 495 2.34 18.72 -12.95
C LYS A 495 3.80 19.13 -12.71
N ALA A 496 4.65 18.98 -13.70
CA ALA A 496 6.07 19.35 -13.59
C ALA A 496 6.22 20.85 -13.34
N LEU A 497 6.99 21.23 -12.32
CA LEU A 497 7.30 22.63 -12.09
C LEU A 497 8.25 23.16 -13.17
N HIS A 498 7.99 24.41 -13.63
CA HIS A 498 8.76 25.10 -14.66
C HIS A 498 8.83 24.43 -16.03
N GLY A 499 8.05 23.35 -16.25
CA GLY A 499 7.86 22.72 -17.56
C GLY A 499 6.64 23.27 -18.32
N PRO A 500 6.40 22.78 -19.54
CA PRO A 500 5.15 23.02 -20.25
C PRO A 500 3.94 22.50 -19.48
N ASP A 501 2.80 23.17 -19.67
CA ASP A 501 1.57 22.91 -18.89
C ASP A 501 0.98 21.49 -19.05
N ASN A 502 1.33 20.79 -20.12
CA ASN A 502 0.85 19.45 -20.41
C ASN A 502 1.79 18.34 -19.93
N VAL A 503 2.83 18.66 -19.14
CA VAL A 503 3.82 17.67 -18.67
C VAL A 503 3.58 17.34 -17.19
N PHE A 504 3.38 16.06 -16.92
CA PHE A 504 3.21 15.47 -15.59
C PHE A 504 4.43 14.59 -15.27
N VAL A 505 4.71 14.40 -13.98
CA VAL A 505 5.85 13.59 -13.54
C VAL A 505 5.50 12.79 -12.29
N GLY A 506 5.98 11.55 -12.19
CA GLY A 506 5.73 10.74 -11.01
C GLY A 506 6.56 9.44 -10.96
N GLY A 507 6.33 8.66 -9.93
CA GLY A 507 7.15 7.50 -9.63
C GLY A 507 8.51 7.87 -9.04
N ASP A 508 9.50 6.96 -9.15
CA ASP A 508 10.80 7.13 -8.49
C ASP A 508 11.59 8.36 -8.95
N CYS A 509 11.33 8.88 -10.14
CA CYS A 509 12.00 10.12 -10.60
C CYS A 509 11.45 11.38 -9.92
N GLN A 510 10.29 11.30 -9.24
CA GLN A 510 9.69 12.42 -8.52
C GLN A 510 9.84 12.26 -7.00
N VAL A 511 9.55 11.07 -6.42
CA VAL A 511 9.57 10.85 -4.96
C VAL A 511 10.82 10.12 -4.45
N GLY A 512 11.73 9.76 -5.34
CA GLY A 512 12.89 8.91 -5.06
C GLY A 512 12.56 7.42 -5.12
N PRO A 513 13.59 6.54 -5.15
CA PRO A 513 13.41 5.09 -5.18
C PRO A 513 12.57 4.60 -4.01
N LYS A 514 11.41 4.01 -4.34
CA LYS A 514 10.45 3.46 -3.38
C LYS A 514 10.00 2.06 -3.82
N THR A 515 8.88 1.62 -3.30
CA THR A 515 8.33 0.30 -3.62
C THR A 515 7.48 0.33 -4.90
N VAL A 516 7.31 -0.83 -5.53
CA VAL A 516 6.49 -0.99 -6.74
C VAL A 516 5.08 -0.42 -6.55
N ILE A 517 4.45 -0.68 -5.39
CA ILE A 517 3.08 -0.21 -5.13
C ILE A 517 2.99 1.32 -4.99
N VAL A 518 4.05 2.00 -4.54
CA VAL A 518 4.11 3.48 -4.54
C VAL A 518 4.18 4.02 -5.95
N ALA A 519 4.98 3.40 -6.82
CA ALA A 519 5.07 3.79 -8.23
C ALA A 519 3.74 3.56 -8.97
N ILE A 520 3.03 2.47 -8.66
CA ILE A 520 1.67 2.19 -9.18
C ILE A 520 0.69 3.27 -8.72
N GLY A 521 0.68 3.60 -7.42
CA GLY A 521 -0.17 4.67 -6.90
C GLY A 521 0.07 6.02 -7.60
N ALA A 522 1.35 6.37 -7.84
CA ALA A 522 1.69 7.60 -8.58
C ALA A 522 1.17 7.57 -10.02
N GLY A 523 1.29 6.44 -10.72
CA GLY A 523 0.76 6.28 -12.09
C GLY A 523 -0.76 6.38 -12.15
N LYS A 524 -1.49 5.84 -11.16
CA LYS A 524 -2.94 5.95 -11.05
C LYS A 524 -3.37 7.41 -10.85
N VAL A 525 -2.72 8.13 -9.92
CA VAL A 525 -3.01 9.55 -9.65
C VAL A 525 -2.69 10.41 -10.88
N ALA A 526 -1.57 10.14 -11.54
CA ALA A 526 -1.20 10.86 -12.77
C ALA A 526 -2.24 10.68 -13.89
N ALA A 527 -2.72 9.44 -14.10
CA ALA A 527 -3.74 9.18 -15.10
C ALA A 527 -5.04 9.95 -14.81
N ARG A 528 -5.48 9.99 -13.56
CA ARG A 528 -6.66 10.76 -13.14
C ARG A 528 -6.46 12.26 -13.39
N ASN A 529 -5.31 12.81 -12.99
CA ASN A 529 -5.00 14.23 -13.20
C ASN A 529 -4.85 14.59 -14.69
N ILE A 530 -4.38 13.67 -15.52
CA ILE A 530 -4.32 13.83 -16.98
C ILE A 530 -5.72 13.85 -17.58
N ASP A 531 -6.60 12.93 -17.17
CA ASP A 531 -7.98 12.88 -17.63
C ASP A 531 -8.73 14.20 -17.32
N ASP A 532 -8.58 14.69 -16.09
CA ASP A 532 -9.13 15.97 -15.65
C ASP A 532 -8.53 17.16 -16.44
N TYR A 533 -7.21 17.18 -16.63
CA TYR A 533 -6.53 18.20 -17.45
C TYR A 533 -7.03 18.23 -18.90
N LEU A 534 -7.34 17.06 -19.47
CA LEU A 534 -7.87 16.93 -20.83
C LEU A 534 -9.37 17.29 -20.93
N GLY A 535 -10.00 17.58 -19.80
CA GLY A 535 -11.40 18.04 -19.70
C GLY A 535 -12.42 16.91 -19.57
N PHE A 536 -12.02 15.75 -19.06
CA PHE A 536 -12.89 14.60 -18.80
C PHE A 536 -12.98 14.31 -17.30
N ASP A 537 -13.90 13.42 -16.92
CA ASP A 537 -14.13 12.96 -15.55
C ASP A 537 -14.68 11.53 -15.60
N HIS A 538 -13.81 10.58 -16.03
CA HIS A 538 -14.21 9.20 -16.18
C HIS A 538 -14.25 8.46 -14.85
N GLU A 539 -15.35 7.76 -14.58
CA GLU A 539 -15.45 6.74 -13.54
C GLU A 539 -15.23 5.35 -14.15
N LEU A 540 -14.32 4.59 -13.54
CA LEU A 540 -13.95 3.26 -14.04
C LEU A 540 -14.65 2.16 -13.25
N ASP A 541 -15.37 1.29 -13.95
CA ASP A 541 -15.97 0.08 -13.38
C ASP A 541 -15.07 -1.14 -13.66
N CYS A 542 -14.79 -1.91 -12.62
CA CYS A 542 -14.01 -3.15 -12.75
C CYS A 542 -14.87 -4.36 -13.13
N GLY A 543 -16.19 -4.23 -13.20
CA GLY A 543 -17.12 -5.32 -13.50
C GLY A 543 -17.19 -6.42 -12.44
N ALA A 544 -16.58 -6.22 -11.25
CA ALA A 544 -16.62 -7.16 -10.14
C ALA A 544 -17.29 -6.51 -8.92
N THR A 545 -18.10 -7.27 -8.22
CA THR A 545 -18.79 -6.81 -7.01
C THR A 545 -18.29 -7.58 -5.79
N ALA A 546 -18.01 -6.86 -4.70
CA ALA A 546 -17.61 -7.47 -3.45
C ALA A 546 -18.77 -8.34 -2.88
N PRO A 547 -18.50 -9.61 -2.53
CA PRO A 547 -19.53 -10.45 -1.88
C PRO A 547 -19.92 -9.89 -0.52
N ALA A 548 -21.18 -10.12 -0.12
CA ALA A 548 -21.64 -9.77 1.22
C ALA A 548 -20.79 -10.46 2.31
N PRO A 549 -20.58 -9.82 3.46
CA PRO A 549 -19.80 -10.41 4.54
C PRO A 549 -20.52 -11.65 5.10
N LYS A 550 -19.75 -12.72 5.30
CA LYS A 550 -20.24 -13.93 5.98
C LYS A 550 -20.05 -13.81 7.49
N PRO A 551 -20.91 -14.44 8.31
CA PRO A 551 -20.71 -14.49 9.75
C PRO A 551 -19.31 -15.03 10.09
N ASN A 552 -18.59 -14.32 10.93
CA ASN A 552 -17.26 -14.69 11.39
C ASN A 552 -17.26 -14.74 12.93
N ASN A 553 -16.97 -15.89 13.52
CA ASN A 553 -16.90 -16.08 14.96
C ASN A 553 -15.66 -15.46 15.61
N ARG A 554 -14.75 -14.90 14.81
CA ARG A 554 -13.53 -14.21 15.26
C ARG A 554 -12.62 -15.05 16.16
N VAL A 555 -12.66 -16.37 16.02
CA VAL A 555 -11.79 -17.28 16.78
C VAL A 555 -10.35 -17.13 16.29
N ALA A 556 -9.40 -17.10 17.23
CA ALA A 556 -7.98 -17.16 16.90
C ALA A 556 -7.65 -18.53 16.28
N CYS A 557 -7.06 -18.52 15.09
CA CYS A 557 -6.67 -19.76 14.38
C CYS A 557 -5.26 -19.71 13.78
N GLY A 558 -4.52 -18.59 14.04
CA GLY A 558 -3.19 -18.37 13.51
C GLY A 558 -3.19 -17.90 12.05
N ARG A 559 -2.03 -17.43 11.61
CA ARG A 559 -1.76 -16.96 10.25
C ARG A 559 -1.14 -18.06 9.41
N VAL A 560 -1.60 -18.23 8.19
CA VAL A 560 -0.90 -19.02 7.17
C VAL A 560 0.20 -18.17 6.56
N ASN A 561 1.44 -18.67 6.59
CA ASN A 561 2.59 -17.97 5.99
C ASN A 561 3.01 -18.70 4.70
N LEU A 562 3.47 -17.91 3.72
CA LEU A 562 4.13 -18.49 2.54
C LEU A 562 5.41 -19.22 2.98
N VAL A 563 5.66 -20.35 2.36
CA VAL A 563 6.84 -21.18 2.61
C VAL A 563 7.82 -20.98 1.46
N GLU A 564 9.09 -20.87 1.78
CA GLU A 564 10.15 -20.86 0.76
C GLU A 564 10.68 -22.27 0.51
N ARG A 565 11.15 -22.53 -0.70
CA ARG A 565 11.86 -23.76 -1.06
C ARG A 565 13.05 -23.99 -0.13
N PRO A 566 13.42 -25.25 0.16
CA PRO A 566 14.58 -25.55 1.01
C PRO A 566 15.84 -24.82 0.54
N THR A 567 16.57 -24.22 1.45
CA THR A 567 17.74 -23.38 1.16
C THR A 567 18.81 -24.10 0.32
N TYR A 568 19.05 -25.40 0.60
CA TYR A 568 20.04 -26.21 -0.12
C TYR A 568 19.67 -26.44 -1.61
N GLN A 569 18.42 -26.21 -1.99
CA GLN A 569 17.96 -26.23 -3.39
C GLN A 569 17.96 -24.82 -3.98
N ARG A 570 17.21 -23.90 -3.37
CA ARG A 570 16.91 -22.57 -3.93
C ARG A 570 18.14 -21.68 -4.16
N LYS A 571 19.24 -21.91 -3.45
CA LYS A 571 20.47 -21.13 -3.58
C LYS A 571 21.32 -21.48 -4.81
N HIS A 572 20.94 -22.49 -5.60
CA HIS A 572 21.68 -22.98 -6.75
C HIS A 572 20.98 -22.74 -8.09
N ASP A 573 19.80 -22.17 -8.07
CA ASP A 573 19.00 -21.86 -9.26
C ASP A 573 18.33 -20.48 -9.16
N PHE A 574 17.74 -20.06 -10.28
CA PHE A 574 16.97 -18.82 -10.38
C PHE A 574 15.45 -19.05 -10.43
N ASP A 575 14.99 -20.25 -10.11
CA ASP A 575 13.56 -20.56 -10.00
C ASP A 575 12.94 -19.84 -8.79
N ALA A 576 11.62 -19.60 -8.87
CA ALA A 576 10.88 -18.92 -7.81
C ALA A 576 11.15 -19.54 -6.43
N VAL A 577 11.47 -18.71 -5.45
CA VAL A 577 11.82 -19.18 -4.10
C VAL A 577 10.58 -19.49 -3.25
N GLU A 578 9.46 -18.85 -3.46
CA GLU A 578 8.22 -19.05 -2.68
C GLU A 578 7.36 -20.17 -3.27
N VAL A 579 6.85 -21.03 -2.37
CA VAL A 579 5.90 -22.10 -2.69
C VAL A 579 4.48 -21.55 -2.63
N GLU A 580 3.60 -22.06 -3.47
CA GLU A 580 2.18 -21.69 -3.51
C GLU A 580 1.45 -22.16 -2.24
N MET A 581 0.42 -21.40 -1.82
CA MET A 581 -0.53 -21.87 -0.80
C MET A 581 -1.39 -22.99 -1.36
N SER A 582 -1.81 -23.94 -0.51
CA SER A 582 -2.89 -24.85 -0.85
C SER A 582 -4.25 -24.13 -0.84
N LEU A 583 -5.25 -24.75 -1.45
CA LEU A 583 -6.62 -24.22 -1.44
C LEU A 583 -7.14 -24.06 -0.01
N GLU A 584 -6.88 -25.06 0.85
CA GLU A 584 -7.34 -25.07 2.25
C GLU A 584 -6.67 -23.95 3.05
N GLU A 585 -5.35 -23.72 2.83
CA GLU A 585 -4.61 -22.63 3.44
C GLU A 585 -5.14 -21.26 3.01
N ALA A 586 -5.40 -21.08 1.73
CA ALA A 586 -5.96 -19.85 1.19
C ALA A 586 -7.38 -19.59 1.72
N GLN A 587 -8.23 -20.61 1.78
CA GLN A 587 -9.58 -20.51 2.36
C GLN A 587 -9.55 -20.18 3.85
N GLN A 588 -8.65 -20.82 4.63
CA GLN A 588 -8.45 -20.49 6.03
C GLN A 588 -8.05 -19.03 6.18
N GLU A 589 -7.11 -18.57 5.40
CA GLU A 589 -6.60 -17.20 5.50
C GLU A 589 -7.65 -16.16 5.07
N CYS A 590 -8.41 -16.41 4.01
CA CYS A 590 -9.54 -15.57 3.59
C CYS A 590 -10.61 -15.48 4.69
N GLY A 591 -10.94 -16.62 5.33
CA GLY A 591 -11.93 -16.70 6.42
C GLY A 591 -11.53 -15.92 7.68
N ARG A 592 -10.27 -15.58 7.86
CA ARG A 592 -9.80 -14.74 8.97
C ARG A 592 -10.08 -13.25 8.79
N CYS A 593 -10.37 -12.80 7.56
CA CYS A 593 -10.63 -11.39 7.28
C CYS A 593 -11.88 -10.89 8.03
N LEU A 594 -11.75 -9.76 8.73
CA LEU A 594 -12.83 -9.17 9.53
C LEU A 594 -13.83 -8.37 8.68
N ARG A 595 -13.62 -8.22 7.39
CA ARG A 595 -14.45 -7.41 6.50
C ARG A 595 -14.70 -6.01 7.08
N CYS A 596 -13.59 -5.27 7.29
CA CYS A 596 -13.64 -3.92 7.86
C CYS A 596 -14.36 -2.90 6.97
N ASP A 597 -14.63 -3.22 5.72
CA ASP A 597 -15.47 -2.50 4.77
C ASP A 597 -16.97 -2.54 5.17
N HIS A 598 -17.38 -3.51 5.99
CA HIS A 598 -18.72 -3.65 6.54
C HIS A 598 -18.69 -3.54 8.08
N TYR A 599 -17.97 -2.56 8.61
CA TYR A 599 -17.84 -2.38 10.05
C TYR A 599 -19.01 -1.56 10.59
N GLY A 600 -19.65 -2.02 11.69
CA GLY A 600 -20.77 -1.35 12.34
C GLY A 600 -21.81 -2.32 12.87
N CYS A 601 -22.97 -1.81 13.28
CA CYS A 601 -24.13 -2.63 13.67
C CYS A 601 -24.83 -3.12 12.41
N GLY A 602 -24.89 -4.42 12.21
CA GLY A 602 -25.61 -5.04 11.10
C GLY A 602 -24.89 -4.94 9.75
N VAL A 603 -25.66 -5.01 8.68
CA VAL A 603 -25.19 -4.99 7.28
C VAL A 603 -25.11 -3.53 6.80
N MET A 604 -24.33 -2.69 7.48
CA MET A 604 -24.14 -1.32 6.99
C MET A 604 -23.25 -1.34 5.75
N GLU A 605 -23.85 -1.27 4.58
CA GLU A 605 -23.20 -0.90 3.35
C GLU A 605 -23.05 0.63 3.36
N GLY A 606 -21.84 1.12 3.29
CA GLY A 606 -21.56 2.56 3.28
C GLY A 606 -20.48 2.96 4.25
N GLY A 607 -19.97 4.16 4.11
CA GLY A 607 -18.90 4.68 4.94
C GLY A 607 -17.50 4.33 4.44
N ARG A 608 -17.37 3.93 3.19
CA ARG A 608 -16.07 3.76 2.55
C ARG A 608 -15.61 5.09 1.96
N VAL A 609 -14.39 5.49 2.29
CA VAL A 609 -13.74 6.63 1.63
C VAL A 609 -13.39 6.24 0.20
N GLN A 610 -13.82 7.04 -0.77
CA GLN A 610 -13.31 6.91 -2.15
C GLN A 610 -11.91 7.51 -2.19
N TYR A 611 -10.93 6.70 -2.57
CA TYR A 611 -9.58 7.17 -2.83
C TYR A 611 -9.43 7.42 -4.33
N VAL A 612 -9.02 8.62 -4.66
CA VAL A 612 -8.75 9.05 -6.04
C VAL A 612 -7.42 8.49 -6.52
#